data_f783c58cfe0dc74f1d7ff49ec8258da3
#
_entry.id   f783c58cfe0dc74f1d7ff49ec8258da3
#
_cell.length_a   1.000
_cell.length_b   1.000
_cell.length_c   1.000
_cell.angle_alpha   90.00
_cell.angle_beta   90.00
_cell.angle_gamma   90.00
#
_symmetry.space_group_name_H-M   'P 1'
#
loop_
_entity.id
_entity.type
_entity.pdbx_description
1 polymer ?
#
loop_
_entity_poly.entity_id
_entity_poly.type
_entity_poly.pdbx_seq_one_letter_code
_entity_poly.pdbx_strand_id
1 'polypeptide(L)'
;MTRVLVAVDDSEGSVRAAETAHRLFGDDAEYLAVNVTNVVDIAAIPWYGAGWGAPYAAPYGAVWSYRTETPVDPDALEGGQDIAEANARHVARQSGLDAEPVGEEGDPATAVLRAAEDRGVDVIVVGTQERGWFERLLHPSVSMDIVKHAHVPVLIVH
;
A
#
# COMPACT_ATOMS: atom_id res chain seq x y z
N MET A 1 11.89 -19.85 -7.90
CA MET A 1 10.77 -18.97 -8.28
C MET A 1 10.95 -17.70 -7.49
N THR A 2 11.05 -16.55 -8.14
CA THR A 2 11.34 -15.28 -7.47
C THR A 2 10.06 -14.74 -6.84
N ARG A 3 10.11 -14.38 -5.54
CA ARG A 3 9.02 -13.74 -4.82
C ARG A 3 9.23 -12.23 -4.78
N VAL A 4 8.25 -11.49 -5.27
CA VAL A 4 8.31 -10.04 -5.42
C VAL A 4 7.22 -9.40 -4.57
N LEU A 5 7.61 -8.59 -3.58
CA LEU A 5 6.69 -7.79 -2.80
C LEU A 5 6.57 -6.39 -3.42
N VAL A 6 5.38 -6.01 -3.83
CA VAL A 6 5.09 -4.67 -4.35
C VAL A 6 4.32 -3.89 -3.29
N ALA A 7 4.91 -2.81 -2.78
CA ALA A 7 4.21 -1.91 -1.89
C ALA A 7 3.28 -1.00 -2.70
N VAL A 8 1.99 -1.04 -2.38
CA VAL A 8 0.94 -0.37 -3.16
C VAL A 8 0.06 0.52 -2.30
N ASP A 9 -0.34 1.62 -2.88
CA ASP A 9 -1.42 2.50 -2.44
C ASP A 9 -2.30 2.84 -3.66
N ASP A 10 -3.28 3.72 -3.54
CA ASP A 10 -4.16 4.13 -4.63
C ASP A 10 -3.52 5.15 -5.60
N SER A 11 -2.20 5.29 -5.60
CA SER A 11 -1.47 6.22 -6.47
C SER A 11 -1.12 5.60 -7.82
N GLU A 12 -0.97 6.44 -8.84
CA GLU A 12 -0.45 6.02 -10.14
C GLU A 12 0.99 5.45 -10.03
N GLY A 13 1.76 5.87 -9.01
CA GLY A 13 3.09 5.34 -8.73
C GLY A 13 3.07 3.88 -8.36
N SER A 14 2.07 3.45 -7.61
CA SER A 14 1.87 2.04 -7.25
C SER A 14 1.52 1.19 -8.47
N VAL A 15 0.66 1.69 -9.35
CA VAL A 15 0.34 1.00 -10.62
C VAL A 15 1.59 0.84 -11.47
N ARG A 16 2.39 1.94 -11.64
CA ARG A 16 3.65 1.86 -12.37
C ARG A 16 4.68 0.92 -11.73
N ALA A 17 4.72 0.87 -10.39
CA ALA A 17 5.58 -0.05 -9.67
C ALA A 17 5.20 -1.51 -9.96
N ALA A 18 3.91 -1.82 -9.92
CA ALA A 18 3.39 -3.15 -10.23
C ALA A 18 3.66 -3.55 -11.69
N GLU A 19 3.39 -2.67 -12.65
CA GLU A 19 3.68 -2.89 -14.06
C GLU A 19 5.19 -3.09 -14.32
N THR A 20 6.03 -2.30 -13.62
CA THR A 20 7.48 -2.41 -13.74
C THR A 20 7.99 -3.71 -13.13
N ALA A 21 7.46 -4.13 -11.99
CA ALA A 21 7.77 -5.40 -11.38
C ALA A 21 7.45 -6.56 -12.34
N HIS A 22 6.25 -6.56 -12.91
CA HIS A 22 5.84 -7.59 -13.88
C HIS A 22 6.75 -7.61 -15.12
N ARG A 23 7.08 -6.44 -15.67
CA ARG A 23 7.99 -6.33 -16.83
C ARG A 23 9.39 -6.85 -16.56
N LEU A 24 9.91 -6.69 -15.32
CA LEU A 24 11.27 -7.09 -14.96
C LEU A 24 11.38 -8.56 -14.55
N PHE A 25 10.38 -9.08 -13.84
CA PHE A 25 10.43 -10.42 -13.26
C PHE A 25 9.58 -11.44 -14.04
N GLY A 26 8.64 -10.99 -14.88
CA GLY A 26 7.85 -11.84 -15.78
C GLY A 26 6.81 -12.70 -15.06
N ASP A 27 6.20 -13.62 -15.84
CA ASP A 27 5.11 -14.49 -15.37
C ASP A 27 5.59 -15.63 -14.45
N ASP A 28 6.89 -15.91 -14.44
CA ASP A 28 7.48 -16.96 -13.59
C ASP A 28 7.72 -16.51 -12.14
N ALA A 29 7.48 -15.23 -11.82
CA ALA A 29 7.59 -14.70 -10.48
C ALA A 29 6.27 -14.82 -9.71
N GLU A 30 6.36 -14.97 -8.39
CA GLU A 30 5.24 -14.90 -7.46
C GLU A 30 5.15 -13.48 -6.93
N TYR A 31 4.00 -12.85 -7.09
CA TYR A 31 3.80 -11.47 -6.66
C TYR A 31 2.91 -11.36 -5.43
N LEU A 32 3.31 -10.50 -4.51
CA LEU A 32 2.52 -10.09 -3.37
C LEU A 32 2.34 -8.56 -3.45
N ALA A 33 1.10 -8.09 -3.37
CA ALA A 33 0.80 -6.67 -3.28
C ALA A 33 0.48 -6.33 -1.83
N VAL A 34 1.32 -5.51 -1.18
CA VAL A 34 1.11 -5.11 0.21
C VAL A 34 0.60 -3.67 0.29
N ASN A 35 -0.50 -3.47 0.99
CA ASN A 35 -0.97 -2.17 1.42
C ASN A 35 -0.92 -2.08 2.95
N VAL A 36 -0.66 -0.91 3.49
CA VAL A 36 -0.55 -0.68 4.92
C VAL A 36 -1.55 0.38 5.35
N THR A 37 -2.38 0.05 6.33
CA THR A 37 -3.32 0.98 6.94
C THR A 37 -2.82 1.40 8.32
N ASN A 38 -2.86 2.69 8.62
CA ASN A 38 -2.53 3.17 9.95
C ASN A 38 -3.81 3.24 10.78
N VAL A 39 -3.88 2.46 11.85
CA VAL A 39 -5.05 2.40 12.76
C VAL A 39 -5.38 3.76 13.37
N VAL A 40 -4.39 4.62 13.54
CA VAL A 40 -4.59 5.99 14.05
C VAL A 40 -5.44 6.82 13.10
N ASP A 41 -5.33 6.57 11.79
CA ASP A 41 -6.10 7.28 10.78
C ASP A 41 -7.57 6.83 10.76
N ILE A 42 -7.86 5.57 11.08
CA ILE A 42 -9.22 5.05 11.18
C ILE A 42 -9.92 5.60 12.43
N ALA A 43 -9.22 5.65 13.56
CA ALA A 43 -9.76 6.19 14.81
C ALA A 43 -9.92 7.72 14.79
N ALA A 44 -9.19 8.42 13.92
CA ALA A 44 -9.29 9.86 13.73
C ALA A 44 -10.43 10.28 12.80
N ILE A 45 -11.28 9.36 12.32
CA ILE A 45 -12.51 9.67 11.56
C ILE A 45 -13.72 9.69 12.51
N PRO A 46 -13.84 10.64 13.45
CA PRO A 46 -14.95 10.63 14.43
C PRO A 46 -16.27 11.12 13.85
N TRP A 47 -16.40 11.46 12.57
CA TRP A 47 -17.54 12.27 12.15
C TRP A 47 -18.08 12.03 10.75
N TYR A 48 -17.99 10.83 10.22
CA TYR A 48 -18.73 10.53 9.00
C TYR A 48 -20.25 10.32 9.20
N GLY A 49 -20.73 10.54 10.42
CA GLY A 49 -22.16 10.42 10.76
C GLY A 49 -22.94 11.74 10.84
N ALA A 50 -22.33 12.91 10.68
CA ALA A 50 -23.03 14.19 10.75
C ALA A 50 -22.67 15.08 9.56
N GLY A 51 -23.57 15.14 8.60
CA GLY A 51 -23.48 16.06 7.49
C GLY A 51 -23.18 17.49 7.91
N TRP A 52 -22.50 18.21 7.06
CA TRP A 52 -22.13 19.62 6.98
C TRP A 52 -20.63 19.83 6.85
N GLY A 53 -20.17 19.81 5.61
CA GLY A 53 -19.26 20.79 5.07
C GLY A 53 -18.08 21.27 5.92
N ALA A 54 -17.09 20.40 6.19
CA ALA A 54 -15.79 20.91 6.60
C ALA A 54 -14.71 20.40 5.63
N PRO A 55 -14.21 21.24 4.71
CA PRO A 55 -13.12 20.88 3.81
C PRO A 55 -11.74 20.97 4.47
N TYR A 56 -11.66 21.04 5.78
CA TYR A 56 -10.41 21.29 6.49
C TYR A 56 -10.20 20.24 7.57
N ALA A 57 -9.05 19.60 7.49
CA ALA A 57 -8.48 18.71 8.49
C ALA A 57 -8.98 17.25 8.45
N ALA A 58 -8.83 16.60 7.32
CA ALA A 58 -8.38 15.21 7.39
C ALA A 58 -6.84 15.26 7.41
N PRO A 59 -6.19 15.20 8.56
CA PRO A 59 -4.75 15.01 8.55
C PRO A 59 -4.50 13.59 8.05
N TYR A 60 -4.08 13.51 6.79
CA TYR A 60 -3.18 12.49 6.29
C TYR A 60 -3.65 11.03 6.27
N GLY A 61 -4.26 10.64 5.20
CA GLY A 61 -4.18 9.25 4.73
C GLY A 61 -5.48 8.47 4.63
N ALA A 62 -6.33 8.49 5.62
CA ALA A 62 -7.47 7.58 5.70
C ALA A 62 -8.63 7.85 4.71
N VAL A 63 -8.74 9.06 4.17
CA VAL A 63 -9.91 9.43 3.34
C VAL A 63 -9.79 8.96 1.89
N TRP A 64 -8.59 8.59 1.44
CA TRP A 64 -8.38 8.25 0.03
C TRP A 64 -8.45 6.74 -0.25
N SER A 65 -8.46 5.93 0.79
CA SER A 65 -8.56 4.47 0.67
C SER A 65 -9.95 3.98 0.22
N TYR A 66 -10.97 4.84 0.24
CA TYR A 66 -12.36 4.44 -0.02
C TYR A 66 -12.87 4.73 -1.44
N ARG A 67 -12.01 5.09 -2.36
CA ARG A 67 -12.43 5.29 -3.75
C ARG A 67 -12.31 4.00 -4.56
N THR A 68 -12.86 2.92 -4.04
CA THR A 68 -13.13 1.73 -4.83
C THR A 68 -14.41 1.95 -5.62
N GLU A 69 -14.39 1.71 -6.92
CA GLU A 69 -15.59 1.75 -7.78
C GLU A 69 -16.60 0.65 -7.44
N THR A 70 -16.24 -0.29 -6.59
CA THR A 70 -17.15 -1.22 -5.94
C THR A 70 -17.42 -0.74 -4.52
N PRO A 71 -18.68 -0.51 -4.14
CA PRO A 71 -19.02 -0.23 -2.75
C PRO A 71 -18.60 -1.43 -1.90
N VAL A 72 -17.45 -1.32 -1.24
CA VAL A 72 -17.12 -2.25 -0.16
C VAL A 72 -18.00 -1.81 1.01
N ASP A 73 -18.84 -2.71 1.47
CA ASP A 73 -19.65 -2.47 2.66
C ASP A 73 -18.70 -2.25 3.85
N PRO A 74 -18.61 -1.03 4.39
CA PRO A 74 -17.68 -0.75 5.49
C PRO A 74 -18.00 -1.56 6.74
N ASP A 75 -19.25 -2.04 6.89
CA ASP A 75 -19.66 -2.89 8.01
C ASP A 75 -19.24 -4.36 7.81
N ALA A 76 -18.76 -4.73 6.60
CA ALA A 76 -18.24 -6.05 6.31
C ALA A 76 -16.72 -6.19 6.57
N LEU A 77 -16.03 -5.09 6.88
CA LEU A 77 -14.59 -5.08 7.13
C LEU A 77 -14.33 -5.02 8.63
N GLU A 78 -13.80 -6.09 9.19
CA GLU A 78 -13.58 -6.24 10.64
C GLU A 78 -12.26 -5.62 11.16
N GLY A 79 -11.56 -4.79 10.36
CA GLY A 79 -10.33 -4.14 10.81
C GLY A 79 -9.54 -3.43 9.73
N GLY A 80 -8.50 -2.72 10.12
CA GLY A 80 -7.61 -1.98 9.19
C GLY A 80 -6.87 -2.92 8.23
N GLN A 81 -6.59 -4.14 8.65
CA GLN A 81 -5.94 -5.16 7.83
C GLN A 81 -6.82 -5.59 6.64
N ASP A 82 -8.12 -5.80 6.87
CA ASP A 82 -9.06 -6.16 5.79
C ASP A 82 -9.20 -5.03 4.77
N ILE A 83 -9.21 -3.79 5.24
CA ILE A 83 -9.22 -2.59 4.38
C ILE A 83 -7.93 -2.54 3.54
N ALA A 84 -6.79 -2.73 4.18
CA ALA A 84 -5.50 -2.74 3.49
C ALA A 84 -5.43 -3.85 2.45
N GLU A 85 -5.91 -5.05 2.75
CA GLU A 85 -5.96 -6.16 1.80
C GLU A 85 -6.89 -5.88 0.62
N ALA A 86 -8.06 -5.27 0.87
CA ALA A 86 -8.98 -4.87 -0.19
C ALA A 86 -8.34 -3.83 -1.13
N ASN A 87 -7.60 -2.87 -0.59
CA ASN A 87 -6.85 -1.88 -1.37
C ASN A 87 -5.73 -2.52 -2.18
N ALA A 88 -4.95 -3.40 -1.58
CA ALA A 88 -3.90 -4.15 -2.29
C ALA A 88 -4.46 -4.93 -3.47
N ARG A 89 -5.59 -5.61 -3.27
CA ARG A 89 -6.31 -6.35 -4.31
C ARG A 89 -6.81 -5.43 -5.42
N HIS A 90 -7.31 -4.24 -5.07
CA HIS A 90 -7.78 -3.27 -6.05
C HIS A 90 -6.64 -2.81 -6.97
N VAL A 91 -5.51 -2.39 -6.42
CA VAL A 91 -4.34 -1.92 -7.18
C VAL A 91 -3.75 -3.04 -8.03
N ALA A 92 -3.64 -4.26 -7.51
CA ALA A 92 -3.19 -5.41 -8.29
C ALA A 92 -4.06 -5.65 -9.53
N ARG A 93 -5.39 -5.56 -9.38
CA ARG A 93 -6.32 -5.66 -10.52
C ARG A 93 -6.18 -4.52 -11.52
N GLN A 94 -6.01 -3.29 -11.05
CA GLN A 94 -5.82 -2.12 -11.94
C GLN A 94 -4.55 -2.22 -12.78
N SER A 95 -3.46 -2.72 -12.20
CA SER A 95 -2.19 -2.92 -12.90
C SER A 95 -2.14 -4.19 -13.74
N GLY A 96 -3.19 -5.04 -13.68
CA GLY A 96 -3.19 -6.35 -14.34
C GLY A 96 -2.19 -7.35 -13.74
N LEU A 97 -1.69 -7.08 -12.53
CA LEU A 97 -0.76 -7.95 -11.83
C LEU A 97 -1.52 -9.07 -11.11
N ASP A 98 -1.19 -10.31 -11.42
CA ASP A 98 -1.68 -11.46 -10.65
C ASP A 98 -0.86 -11.58 -9.37
N ALA A 99 -1.34 -10.93 -8.31
CA ALA A 99 -0.66 -10.84 -7.03
C ALA A 99 -1.58 -11.26 -5.87
N GLU A 100 -0.98 -11.95 -4.89
CA GLU A 100 -1.63 -12.19 -3.61
C GLU A 100 -1.75 -10.85 -2.86
N PRO A 101 -2.96 -10.42 -2.49
CA PRO A 101 -3.12 -9.21 -1.71
C PRO A 101 -2.73 -9.45 -0.25
N VAL A 102 -1.99 -8.51 0.31
CA VAL A 102 -1.52 -8.53 1.70
C VAL A 102 -1.93 -7.23 2.37
N GLY A 103 -2.74 -7.33 3.41
CA GLY A 103 -3.10 -6.21 4.28
C GLY A 103 -2.22 -6.19 5.51
N GLU A 104 -1.67 -5.03 5.84
CA GLU A 104 -0.88 -4.81 7.05
C GLU A 104 -1.35 -3.57 7.80
N GLU A 105 -1.10 -3.54 9.10
CA GLU A 105 -1.41 -2.39 9.96
C GLU A 105 -0.16 -1.85 10.64
N GLY A 106 -0.13 -0.52 10.86
CA GLY A 106 0.87 0.16 11.66
C GLY A 106 1.77 1.10 10.86
N ASP A 107 3.01 1.27 11.32
CA ASP A 107 4.00 2.10 10.63
C ASP A 107 4.35 1.47 9.27
N PRO A 108 4.21 2.23 8.18
CA PRO A 108 4.31 1.67 6.83
C PRO A 108 5.65 1.01 6.51
N ALA A 109 6.77 1.61 6.93
CA ALA A 109 8.08 1.01 6.65
C ALA A 109 8.26 -0.30 7.40
N THR A 110 7.92 -0.29 8.68
CA THR A 110 7.99 -1.47 9.55
C THR A 110 7.07 -2.59 9.05
N ALA A 111 5.86 -2.25 8.63
CA ALA A 111 4.88 -3.22 8.16
C ALA A 111 5.31 -3.87 6.82
N VAL A 112 5.82 -3.08 5.87
CA VAL A 112 6.36 -3.61 4.61
C VAL A 112 7.55 -4.52 4.85
N LEU A 113 8.49 -4.12 5.72
CA LEU A 113 9.66 -4.93 6.05
C LEU A 113 9.28 -6.24 6.73
N ARG A 114 8.33 -6.19 7.67
CA ARG A 114 7.79 -7.38 8.32
C ARG A 114 7.11 -8.32 7.33
N ALA A 115 6.25 -7.80 6.44
CA ALA A 115 5.61 -8.60 5.41
C ALA A 115 6.64 -9.25 4.48
N ALA A 116 7.72 -8.53 4.13
CA ALA A 116 8.80 -9.08 3.32
C ALA A 116 9.52 -10.24 4.01
N GLU A 117 9.80 -10.11 5.30
CA GLU A 117 10.46 -11.15 6.09
C GLU A 117 9.54 -12.36 6.30
N ASP A 118 8.30 -12.15 6.75
CA ASP A 118 7.33 -13.20 7.04
C ASP A 118 6.97 -14.03 5.81
N ARG A 119 6.96 -13.39 4.63
CA ARG A 119 6.64 -14.03 3.36
C ARG A 119 7.87 -14.55 2.61
N GLY A 120 9.07 -14.27 3.10
CA GLY A 120 10.33 -14.75 2.51
C GLY A 120 10.50 -14.28 1.07
N VAL A 121 10.30 -12.96 0.82
CA VAL A 121 10.44 -12.40 -0.53
C VAL A 121 11.88 -12.16 -0.91
N ASP A 122 12.16 -12.19 -2.21
CA ASP A 122 13.51 -11.98 -2.76
C ASP A 122 13.79 -10.51 -3.09
N VAL A 123 12.73 -9.69 -3.27
CA VAL A 123 12.85 -8.28 -3.62
C VAL A 123 11.61 -7.50 -3.20
N ILE A 124 11.83 -6.25 -2.80
CA ILE A 124 10.76 -5.27 -2.51
C ILE A 124 10.74 -4.25 -3.65
N VAL A 125 9.57 -3.96 -4.19
CA VAL A 125 9.35 -2.93 -5.22
C VAL A 125 8.47 -1.83 -4.64
N VAL A 126 8.92 -0.58 -4.78
CA VAL A 126 8.23 0.61 -4.25
C VAL A 126 8.12 1.66 -5.32
N GLY A 127 6.93 2.16 -5.57
CA GLY A 127 6.71 3.30 -6.46
C GLY A 127 7.01 4.64 -5.77
N THR A 128 7.54 5.59 -6.53
CA THR A 128 7.62 6.98 -6.07
C THR A 128 6.67 7.85 -6.87
N GLN A 129 5.97 8.74 -6.22
CA GLN A 129 5.20 9.79 -6.89
C GLN A 129 5.44 11.16 -6.26
N GLU A 130 5.46 12.18 -7.13
CA GLU A 130 5.56 13.59 -6.72
C GLU A 130 4.33 14.09 -5.95
N ARG A 131 3.22 13.33 -5.86
CA ARG A 131 1.95 13.74 -5.23
C ARG A 131 1.19 12.66 -4.47
N GLY A 132 1.78 11.48 -4.25
CA GLY A 132 1.14 10.36 -3.58
C GLY A 132 1.59 10.16 -2.13
N TRP A 133 1.42 8.95 -1.68
CA TRP A 133 1.79 8.42 -0.38
C TRP A 133 3.22 8.79 0.06
N PHE A 134 4.20 8.85 -0.89
CA PHE A 134 5.58 9.26 -0.61
C PHE A 134 5.78 10.75 -0.34
N GLU A 135 4.94 11.63 -0.87
CA GLU A 135 5.01 13.06 -0.53
C GLU A 135 4.44 13.31 0.86
N ARG A 136 3.52 12.45 1.30
CA ARG A 136 2.99 12.45 2.69
C ARG A 136 3.90 11.67 3.64
N LEU A 137 4.65 10.71 3.12
CA LEU A 137 5.75 10.03 3.77
C LEU A 137 7.09 10.72 3.54
N LEU A 138 7.09 11.94 2.99
CA LEU A 138 8.23 12.85 3.00
C LEU A 138 8.52 13.43 4.41
N HIS A 139 8.26 12.64 5.39
CA HIS A 139 9.41 12.32 6.21
C HIS A 139 10.37 11.52 5.32
N PRO A 140 11.56 12.03 5.03
CA PRO A 140 12.58 11.32 4.25
C PRO A 140 12.90 9.92 4.82
N SER A 141 12.24 9.57 5.92
CA SER A 141 12.45 8.39 6.73
C SER A 141 11.88 7.11 6.12
N VAL A 142 10.67 7.06 5.54
CA VAL A 142 10.03 5.75 5.30
C VAL A 142 10.64 4.98 4.13
N SER A 143 10.81 5.60 2.95
CA SER A 143 11.52 4.92 1.85
C SER A 143 12.98 4.69 2.18
N MET A 144 13.58 5.65 2.90
CA MET A 144 14.95 5.52 3.38
C MET A 144 15.05 4.44 4.48
N ASP A 145 14.04 4.30 5.32
CA ASP A 145 14.02 3.26 6.36
C ASP A 145 13.79 1.87 5.78
N ILE A 146 12.94 1.73 4.74
CA ILE A 146 12.86 0.50 3.97
C ILE A 146 14.22 0.15 3.37
N VAL A 147 14.88 1.11 2.67
CA VAL A 147 16.18 0.87 2.03
C VAL A 147 17.27 0.54 3.05
N LYS A 148 17.27 1.17 4.23
CA LYS A 148 18.29 0.93 5.27
C LYS A 148 18.11 -0.39 6.01
N HIS A 149 16.87 -0.84 6.17
CA HIS A 149 16.57 -1.98 7.02
C HIS A 149 16.13 -3.23 6.25
N ALA A 150 15.93 -3.12 4.92
CA ALA A 150 15.63 -4.28 4.10
C ALA A 150 16.83 -5.25 4.05
N HIS A 151 16.54 -6.52 4.25
CA HIS A 151 17.51 -7.60 4.10
C HIS A 151 17.55 -8.16 2.68
N VAL A 152 16.70 -7.66 1.80
CA VAL A 152 16.58 -8.01 0.39
C VAL A 152 16.74 -6.75 -0.48
N PRO A 153 17.06 -6.89 -1.78
CA PRO A 153 17.10 -5.76 -2.70
C PRO A 153 15.80 -4.95 -2.71
N VAL A 154 15.91 -3.63 -2.82
CA VAL A 154 14.79 -2.71 -2.95
C VAL A 154 14.87 -2.02 -4.30
N LEU A 155 13.84 -2.18 -5.11
CA LEU A 155 13.68 -1.49 -6.38
C LEU A 155 12.74 -0.28 -6.19
N ILE A 156 13.26 0.90 -6.49
CA ILE A 156 12.49 2.15 -6.48
C ILE A 156 12.10 2.49 -7.92
N VAL A 157 10.80 2.67 -8.16
CA VAL A 157 10.22 2.99 -9.47
C VAL A 157 9.71 4.43 -9.44
N HIS A 158 10.20 5.26 -10.36
CA HIS A 158 9.81 6.67 -10.52
C HIS A 158 8.74 6.86 -11.59
#